data_f5fc569feb4f3fabe36097fd3eb3d4c5
#
_entry.id   f5fc569feb4f3fabe36097fd3eb3d4c5
#
_cell.length_a   1.000
_cell.length_b   1.000
_cell.length_c   1.000
_cell.angle_alpha   90.00
_cell.angle_beta   90.00
_cell.angle_gamma   90.00
#
_symmetry.space_group_name_H-M   'P 1'
#
loop_
_entity.id
_entity.type
_entity.pdbx_description
1 polymer ?
#
loop_
_entity_poly.entity_id
_entity_poly.type
_entity_poly.pdbx_seq_one_letter_code
_entity_poly.pdbx_strand_id
1 'polypeptide(L)'
;MAATPAMAQAPLKVSVACGDVAALIAAIGDANLNADGGTITLAKDCAYRFQDDFEDSGSALPAITERVSLVGHNSTLIRSVTDGLPLFRLISVSEGGDLFLKGVTVTGGRTDGDGGGIANAGILRLEDSKVTGSQAAGDGGGIANAGGRVTLIDSEVLTNVATSTTEEGGDGGGISNDEEGTLTLRKSTVAGNTADEDGGGIENEGTLTVEHSLLTNNEARDGNGGAIDNLDSATIRYSKLIENWAGQQGGGVNNGENGTLEATESTFAENRAGNDGGGINNAGTATLSKSKVESNQAGHDGGGINNVAETAGGVTQLTLEHTTVAGNRAANAGGGINNGEGAVVTLRDSKIIKNLPTNCAGTVPGCS
;
A
#
# COMPACT_ATOMS: atom_id res chain seq x y z
N MET A 1 -18.24 43.63 -26.52
CA MET A 1 -18.92 43.30 -25.26
C MET A 1 -17.85 42.65 -24.37
N ALA A 2 -17.49 43.27 -23.27
CA ALA A 2 -16.55 42.68 -22.31
C ALA A 2 -17.35 41.61 -21.53
N ALA A 3 -16.85 40.37 -21.52
CA ALA A 3 -17.40 39.32 -20.68
C ALA A 3 -17.24 39.75 -19.22
N THR A 4 -18.33 39.82 -18.49
CA THR A 4 -18.30 39.97 -17.02
C THR A 4 -17.55 38.77 -16.46
N PRO A 5 -16.54 38.97 -15.59
CA PRO A 5 -15.91 37.86 -14.93
C PRO A 5 -16.97 37.12 -14.11
N ALA A 6 -17.08 35.80 -14.30
CA ALA A 6 -17.91 34.96 -13.43
C ALA A 6 -17.43 35.19 -11.99
N MET A 7 -18.33 35.58 -11.10
CA MET A 7 -17.99 35.66 -9.68
C MET A 7 -17.67 34.26 -9.20
N ALA A 8 -16.51 34.05 -8.58
CA ALA A 8 -16.16 32.80 -7.92
C ALA A 8 -17.26 32.48 -6.90
N GLN A 9 -17.85 31.30 -7.02
CA GLN A 9 -18.86 30.83 -6.10
C GLN A 9 -18.13 30.31 -4.85
N ALA A 10 -18.51 30.80 -3.66
CA ALA A 10 -17.86 30.33 -2.44
C ALA A 10 -18.01 28.79 -2.28
N PRO A 11 -16.98 28.09 -1.75
CA PRO A 11 -17.08 26.65 -1.55
C PRO A 11 -18.26 26.29 -0.64
N LEU A 12 -18.94 25.20 -0.99
CA LEU A 12 -20.08 24.69 -0.23
C LEU A 12 -19.64 24.33 1.20
N LYS A 13 -20.48 24.62 2.20
CA LYS A 13 -20.29 24.17 3.58
C LYS A 13 -21.59 23.59 4.12
N VAL A 14 -21.58 22.29 4.35
CA VAL A 14 -22.76 21.54 4.80
C VAL A 14 -22.40 20.69 6.02
N SER A 15 -23.32 20.59 6.98
CA SER A 15 -23.22 19.61 8.08
C SER A 15 -24.32 18.57 7.90
N VAL A 16 -23.94 17.31 7.92
CA VAL A 16 -24.85 16.18 7.73
C VAL A 16 -25.16 15.54 9.07
N ALA A 17 -26.45 15.37 9.36
CA ALA A 17 -26.89 14.73 10.59
C ALA A 17 -26.47 13.25 10.65
N CYS A 18 -26.39 12.71 11.86
CA CYS A 18 -25.99 11.33 12.07
C CYS A 18 -26.92 10.34 11.32
N GLY A 19 -26.32 9.48 10.50
CA GLY A 19 -27.02 8.44 9.75
C GLY A 19 -27.85 8.93 8.56
N ASP A 20 -27.85 10.22 8.27
CA ASP A 20 -28.58 10.76 7.11
C ASP A 20 -27.74 10.57 5.82
N VAL A 21 -27.83 9.36 5.29
CA VAL A 21 -27.13 8.97 4.05
C VAL A 21 -27.64 9.78 2.85
N ALA A 22 -28.94 10.06 2.78
CA ALA A 22 -29.52 10.80 1.68
C ALA A 22 -28.99 12.25 1.64
N ALA A 23 -28.89 12.91 2.79
CA ALA A 23 -28.29 14.24 2.88
C ALA A 23 -26.78 14.22 2.55
N LEU A 24 -26.05 13.15 2.89
CA LEU A 24 -24.65 13.00 2.54
C LEU A 24 -24.45 12.86 1.02
N ILE A 25 -25.26 12.03 0.38
CA ILE A 25 -25.25 11.85 -1.09
C ILE A 25 -25.57 13.20 -1.79
N ALA A 26 -26.62 13.90 -1.34
CA ALA A 26 -26.99 15.19 -1.91
C ALA A 26 -25.86 16.23 -1.74
N ALA A 27 -25.25 16.30 -0.55
CA ALA A 27 -24.16 17.24 -0.27
C ALA A 27 -22.91 16.98 -1.15
N ILE A 28 -22.59 15.72 -1.47
CA ILE A 28 -21.51 15.38 -2.40
C ILE A 28 -21.90 15.79 -3.83
N GLY A 29 -23.14 15.51 -4.26
CA GLY A 29 -23.65 15.96 -5.56
C GLY A 29 -23.57 17.49 -5.71
N ASP A 30 -23.99 18.25 -4.71
CA ASP A 30 -23.90 19.72 -4.70
C ASP A 30 -22.44 20.21 -4.72
N ALA A 31 -21.54 19.54 -4.00
CA ALA A 31 -20.11 19.86 -4.02
C ALA A 31 -19.48 19.60 -5.39
N ASN A 32 -19.86 18.52 -6.06
CA ASN A 32 -19.41 18.20 -7.44
C ASN A 32 -19.93 19.21 -8.48
N LEU A 33 -21.04 19.91 -8.20
CA LEU A 33 -21.57 20.96 -9.08
C LEU A 33 -20.96 22.35 -8.81
N ASN A 34 -20.19 22.49 -7.73
CA ASN A 34 -19.55 23.73 -7.34
C ASN A 34 -18.08 23.75 -7.75
N ALA A 35 -17.68 24.63 -8.66
CA ALA A 35 -16.31 24.76 -9.16
C ALA A 35 -15.25 25.02 -8.05
N ASP A 36 -15.65 25.55 -6.90
CA ASP A 36 -14.78 25.71 -5.72
C ASP A 36 -14.89 24.51 -4.74
N GLY A 37 -15.71 23.51 -5.10
CA GLY A 37 -15.94 22.30 -4.32
C GLY A 37 -16.72 22.52 -3.03
N GLY A 38 -16.55 21.62 -2.06
CA GLY A 38 -17.28 21.70 -0.80
C GLY A 38 -16.60 21.05 0.39
N THR A 39 -16.95 21.52 1.58
CA THR A 39 -16.62 20.88 2.86
C THR A 39 -17.91 20.36 3.49
N ILE A 40 -17.95 19.06 3.71
CA ILE A 40 -19.06 18.34 4.32
C ILE A 40 -18.62 17.86 5.70
N THR A 41 -19.25 18.38 6.74
CA THR A 41 -18.95 17.99 8.12
C THR A 41 -19.88 16.86 8.54
N LEU A 42 -19.32 15.73 8.90
CA LEU A 42 -20.04 14.57 9.40
C LEU A 42 -20.27 14.68 10.90
N ALA A 43 -21.38 14.14 11.38
CA ALA A 43 -21.66 14.09 12.82
C ALA A 43 -20.61 13.25 13.56
N LYS A 44 -20.19 13.76 14.72
CA LYS A 44 -19.19 13.09 15.58
C LYS A 44 -19.69 11.74 16.08
N ASP A 45 -18.77 10.75 16.20
CA ASP A 45 -19.03 9.40 16.73
C ASP A 45 -20.23 8.71 16.03
N CYS A 46 -20.36 8.90 14.73
CA CYS A 46 -21.53 8.49 13.96
C CYS A 46 -21.21 7.56 12.81
N ALA A 47 -22.11 6.60 12.54
CA ALA A 47 -22.03 5.71 11.40
C ALA A 47 -23.09 6.04 10.34
N TYR A 48 -22.63 6.21 9.11
CA TYR A 48 -23.45 6.32 7.90
C TYR A 48 -23.44 4.94 7.21
N ARG A 49 -24.63 4.29 7.18
CA ARG A 49 -24.78 2.90 6.73
C ARG A 49 -25.39 2.85 5.34
N PHE A 50 -24.64 2.32 4.40
CA PHE A 50 -25.06 2.12 3.02
C PHE A 50 -25.57 0.69 2.82
N GLN A 51 -26.69 0.52 2.16
CA GLN A 51 -27.29 -0.78 1.86
C GLN A 51 -27.29 -1.06 0.35
N ASP A 52 -27.01 -0.04 -0.44
CA ASP A 52 -27.02 -0.10 -1.89
C ASP A 52 -25.97 0.87 -2.46
N ASP A 53 -25.60 0.70 -3.71
CA ASP A 53 -24.74 1.62 -4.41
C ASP A 53 -25.57 2.80 -4.97
N PHE A 54 -24.87 3.88 -5.25
CA PHE A 54 -25.46 5.07 -5.84
C PHE A 54 -25.69 4.86 -7.34
N GLU A 55 -26.95 4.84 -7.77
CA GLU A 55 -27.35 4.80 -9.19
C GLU A 55 -26.66 3.70 -10.01
N ASP A 56 -26.54 2.49 -9.47
CA ASP A 56 -25.86 1.36 -10.11
C ASP A 56 -24.38 1.65 -10.50
N SER A 57 -23.73 2.56 -9.77
CA SER A 57 -22.34 2.99 -10.05
C SER A 57 -21.26 2.05 -9.51
N GLY A 58 -21.63 1.05 -8.71
CA GLY A 58 -20.71 0.20 -7.98
C GLY A 58 -20.02 0.90 -6.80
N SER A 59 -20.48 2.10 -6.40
CA SER A 59 -19.99 2.87 -5.25
C SER A 59 -21.14 3.39 -4.41
N ALA A 60 -20.98 3.38 -3.07
CA ALA A 60 -22.03 3.85 -2.15
C ALA A 60 -22.32 5.35 -2.28
N LEU A 61 -21.31 6.13 -2.64
CA LEU A 61 -21.39 7.58 -2.80
C LEU A 61 -21.25 7.97 -4.28
N PRO A 62 -21.80 9.14 -4.69
CA PRO A 62 -21.50 9.70 -6.00
C PRO A 62 -19.99 9.82 -6.20
N ALA A 63 -19.52 9.54 -7.40
CA ALA A 63 -18.11 9.71 -7.75
C ALA A 63 -17.66 11.15 -7.45
N ILE A 64 -16.49 11.30 -6.86
CA ILE A 64 -15.90 12.61 -6.57
C ILE A 64 -15.26 13.13 -7.85
N THR A 65 -15.77 14.21 -8.40
CA THR A 65 -15.29 14.83 -9.64
C THR A 65 -14.69 16.21 -9.45
N GLU A 66 -14.95 16.83 -8.30
CA GLU A 66 -14.45 18.14 -7.89
C GLU A 66 -13.76 18.05 -6.53
N ARG A 67 -13.38 19.19 -5.94
CA ARG A 67 -12.78 19.21 -4.61
C ARG A 67 -13.81 18.99 -3.51
N VAL A 68 -13.75 17.85 -2.85
CA VAL A 68 -14.63 17.48 -1.73
C VAL A 68 -13.81 17.18 -0.47
N SER A 69 -14.17 17.82 0.64
CA SER A 69 -13.62 17.51 1.95
C SER A 69 -14.70 16.89 2.83
N LEU A 70 -14.51 15.64 3.24
CA LEU A 70 -15.34 14.98 4.27
C LEU A 70 -14.61 15.07 5.61
N VAL A 71 -15.12 15.87 6.52
CA VAL A 71 -14.53 16.10 7.84
C VAL A 71 -15.38 15.45 8.90
N GLY A 72 -14.85 14.41 9.51
CA GLY A 72 -15.46 13.69 10.63
C GLY A 72 -14.66 13.84 11.92
N HIS A 73 -15.23 13.33 13.00
CA HIS A 73 -14.58 13.15 14.29
C HIS A 73 -14.98 11.77 14.81
N ASN A 74 -14.22 10.75 14.42
CA ASN A 74 -14.58 9.35 14.61
C ASN A 74 -15.91 8.99 13.89
N SER A 75 -16.06 9.47 12.66
CA SER A 75 -17.24 9.21 11.84
C SER A 75 -16.95 8.04 10.90
N THR A 76 -17.93 7.19 10.66
CA THR A 76 -17.74 5.96 9.89
C THR A 76 -18.67 5.92 8.68
N LEU A 77 -18.09 5.67 7.52
CA LEU A 77 -18.81 5.27 6.31
C LEU A 77 -18.74 3.74 6.22
N ILE A 78 -19.87 3.07 6.27
CA ILE A 78 -19.90 1.62 6.35
C ILE A 78 -20.91 1.00 5.39
N ARG A 79 -20.45 0.03 4.58
CA ARG A 79 -21.38 -0.86 3.87
C ARG A 79 -22.04 -1.78 4.89
N SER A 80 -23.38 -1.85 4.88
CA SER A 80 -24.11 -2.77 5.77
C SER A 80 -23.79 -4.22 5.40
N VAL A 81 -23.39 -5.00 6.40
CA VAL A 81 -23.11 -6.42 6.22
C VAL A 81 -24.43 -7.18 6.41
N THR A 82 -25.16 -7.41 5.32
CA THR A 82 -26.37 -8.24 5.31
C THR A 82 -26.27 -9.18 4.10
N ASP A 83 -26.59 -10.43 4.28
CA ASP A 83 -26.60 -11.41 3.19
C ASP A 83 -27.52 -10.95 2.06
N GLY A 84 -27.04 -11.04 0.82
CA GLY A 84 -27.80 -10.66 -0.37
C GLY A 84 -27.75 -9.19 -0.75
N LEU A 85 -26.97 -8.34 -0.07
CA LEU A 85 -26.73 -6.97 -0.53
C LEU A 85 -25.79 -6.96 -1.76
N PRO A 86 -25.99 -6.01 -2.69
CA PRO A 86 -25.13 -5.84 -3.84
C PRO A 86 -23.68 -5.57 -3.41
N LEU A 87 -22.74 -5.92 -4.28
CA LEU A 87 -21.33 -5.64 -4.09
C LEU A 87 -21.05 -4.21 -4.55
N PHE A 88 -20.49 -3.40 -3.68
CA PHE A 88 -20.06 -2.04 -4.00
C PHE A 88 -18.96 -1.56 -3.05
N ARG A 89 -18.06 -0.75 -3.58
CA ARG A 89 -17.09 0.01 -2.77
C ARG A 89 -17.77 1.19 -2.08
N LEU A 90 -17.07 1.86 -1.16
CA LEU A 90 -17.67 3.02 -0.50
C LEU A 90 -17.51 4.30 -1.33
N ILE A 91 -16.34 4.48 -1.94
CA ILE A 91 -15.94 5.75 -2.56
C ILE A 91 -15.25 5.50 -3.90
N SER A 92 -15.57 6.34 -4.88
CA SER A 92 -14.79 6.49 -6.11
C SER A 92 -14.36 7.94 -6.28
N VAL A 93 -13.07 8.16 -6.62
CA VAL A 93 -12.53 9.47 -6.99
C VAL A 93 -12.14 9.41 -8.46
N SER A 94 -12.81 10.19 -9.28
CA SER A 94 -12.56 10.24 -10.73
C SER A 94 -11.28 11.02 -11.06
N GLU A 95 -10.77 10.86 -12.25
CA GLU A 95 -9.75 11.75 -12.80
C GLU A 95 -10.18 13.23 -12.67
N GLY A 96 -9.32 14.08 -12.12
CA GLY A 96 -9.62 15.47 -11.81
C GLY A 96 -10.29 15.70 -10.45
N GLY A 97 -10.90 14.69 -9.84
CA GLY A 97 -11.47 14.77 -8.49
C GLY A 97 -10.39 14.91 -7.40
N ASP A 98 -10.72 15.60 -6.32
CA ASP A 98 -9.81 15.84 -5.17
C ASP A 98 -10.59 15.60 -3.87
N LEU A 99 -10.38 14.43 -3.27
CA LEU A 99 -11.03 14.02 -2.02
C LEU A 99 -10.09 14.14 -0.83
N PHE A 100 -10.52 14.90 0.15
CA PHE A 100 -9.89 14.95 1.46
C PHE A 100 -10.76 14.29 2.53
N LEU A 101 -10.27 13.23 3.14
CA LEU A 101 -10.89 12.57 4.30
C LEU A 101 -10.13 12.94 5.57
N LYS A 102 -10.81 13.49 6.56
CA LYS A 102 -10.24 13.78 7.88
C LYS A 102 -11.08 13.21 9.00
N GLY A 103 -10.47 12.38 9.85
CA GLY A 103 -11.15 11.76 10.99
C GLY A 103 -12.29 10.82 10.58
N VAL A 104 -12.18 10.16 9.43
CA VAL A 104 -13.22 9.31 8.83
C VAL A 104 -12.71 7.87 8.71
N THR A 105 -13.54 6.92 9.10
CA THR A 105 -13.31 5.49 8.84
C THR A 105 -14.17 5.04 7.65
N VAL A 106 -13.54 4.43 6.67
CA VAL A 106 -14.18 3.75 5.53
C VAL A 106 -14.07 2.25 5.75
N THR A 107 -15.19 1.54 5.82
CA THR A 107 -15.16 0.12 6.19
C THR A 107 -16.20 -0.76 5.52
N GLY A 108 -15.84 -2.01 5.28
CA GLY A 108 -16.75 -3.06 4.84
C GLY A 108 -17.16 -2.96 3.37
N GLY A 109 -16.51 -2.12 2.58
CA GLY A 109 -16.73 -2.08 1.13
C GLY A 109 -16.38 -3.42 0.49
N ARG A 110 -17.11 -3.81 -0.54
CA ARG A 110 -16.86 -5.06 -1.26
C ARG A 110 -17.21 -4.88 -2.74
N THR A 111 -16.30 -5.24 -3.63
CA THR A 111 -16.48 -5.07 -5.08
C THR A 111 -15.96 -6.29 -5.84
N ASP A 112 -16.50 -6.54 -7.02
CA ASP A 112 -15.98 -7.54 -7.97
C ASP A 112 -14.77 -7.00 -8.78
N GLY A 113 -14.49 -5.70 -8.69
CA GLY A 113 -13.31 -5.05 -9.28
C GLY A 113 -12.34 -4.59 -8.20
N ASP A 114 -11.60 -3.52 -8.48
CA ASP A 114 -10.53 -2.99 -7.66
C ASP A 114 -11.01 -1.99 -6.61
N GLY A 115 -10.20 -1.78 -5.56
CA GLY A 115 -10.50 -0.79 -4.53
C GLY A 115 -11.73 -1.11 -3.71
N GLY A 116 -11.68 -2.15 -2.89
CA GLY A 116 -12.83 -2.57 -2.09
C GLY A 116 -13.42 -1.48 -1.20
N GLY A 117 -12.57 -0.65 -0.61
CA GLY A 117 -12.98 0.55 0.14
C GLY A 117 -13.08 1.78 -0.75
N ILE A 118 -12.00 2.08 -1.47
CA ILE A 118 -11.84 3.31 -2.26
C ILE A 118 -11.15 2.98 -3.59
N ALA A 119 -11.72 3.43 -4.72
CA ALA A 119 -11.05 3.49 -6.01
C ALA A 119 -10.66 4.95 -6.30
N ASN A 120 -9.39 5.19 -6.65
CA ASN A 120 -8.87 6.54 -6.88
C ASN A 120 -8.17 6.66 -8.24
N ALA A 121 -8.68 7.50 -9.11
CA ALA A 121 -8.02 7.94 -10.33
C ALA A 121 -7.62 9.45 -10.28
N GLY A 122 -7.96 10.14 -9.19
CA GLY A 122 -7.70 11.56 -8.96
C GLY A 122 -6.73 11.80 -7.80
N ILE A 123 -7.09 12.70 -6.92
CA ILE A 123 -6.33 13.02 -5.71
C ILE A 123 -7.11 12.54 -4.48
N LEU A 124 -6.50 11.68 -3.69
CA LEU A 124 -7.04 11.18 -2.43
C LEU A 124 -6.07 11.51 -1.30
N ARG A 125 -6.56 12.23 -0.30
CA ARG A 125 -5.81 12.50 0.92
C ARG A 125 -6.57 12.05 2.15
N LEU A 126 -5.92 11.23 2.96
CA LEU A 126 -6.41 10.78 4.27
C LEU A 126 -5.58 11.44 5.37
N GLU A 127 -6.24 12.00 6.39
CA GLU A 127 -5.62 12.53 7.61
C GLU A 127 -6.42 12.04 8.82
N ASP A 128 -5.73 11.46 9.80
CA ASP A 128 -6.37 10.86 10.99
C ASP A 128 -7.51 9.88 10.61
N SER A 129 -7.38 9.16 9.51
CA SER A 129 -8.46 8.38 8.88
C SER A 129 -8.09 6.91 8.73
N LYS A 130 -9.10 6.06 8.49
CA LYS A 130 -8.92 4.61 8.35
C LYS A 130 -9.65 4.05 7.15
N VAL A 131 -9.01 3.08 6.48
CA VAL A 131 -9.65 2.19 5.50
C VAL A 131 -9.48 0.77 6.00
N THR A 132 -10.58 0.10 6.33
CA THR A 132 -10.47 -1.19 7.03
C THR A 132 -11.57 -2.17 6.64
N GLY A 133 -11.25 -3.48 6.70
CA GLY A 133 -12.23 -4.54 6.52
C GLY A 133 -12.95 -4.51 5.17
N SER A 134 -12.29 -4.01 4.14
CA SER A 134 -12.83 -3.97 2.77
C SER A 134 -12.26 -5.11 1.93
N GLN A 135 -12.96 -5.50 0.88
CA GLN A 135 -12.58 -6.60 0.00
C GLN A 135 -12.77 -6.22 -1.48
N ALA A 136 -11.76 -6.48 -2.28
CA ALA A 136 -11.80 -6.43 -3.74
C ALA A 136 -11.67 -7.86 -4.30
N ALA A 137 -12.32 -8.16 -5.43
CA ALA A 137 -12.06 -9.36 -6.21
C ALA A 137 -11.06 -9.09 -7.35
N GLY A 138 -10.47 -7.94 -7.35
CA GLY A 138 -9.32 -7.45 -8.09
C GLY A 138 -8.32 -6.89 -7.08
N ASP A 139 -7.66 -5.81 -7.45
CA ASP A 139 -6.53 -5.24 -6.73
C ASP A 139 -6.95 -4.17 -5.72
N GLY A 140 -6.04 -3.91 -4.76
CA GLY A 140 -6.29 -2.90 -3.77
C GLY A 140 -7.47 -3.21 -2.86
N GLY A 141 -7.40 -4.26 -2.04
CA GLY A 141 -8.49 -4.64 -1.14
C GLY A 141 -9.07 -3.48 -0.34
N GLY A 142 -8.20 -2.57 0.13
CA GLY A 142 -8.59 -1.30 0.76
C GLY A 142 -8.71 -0.15 -0.22
N ILE A 143 -7.63 0.14 -0.95
CA ILE A 143 -7.50 1.28 -1.86
C ILE A 143 -6.85 0.80 -3.17
N ALA A 144 -7.47 1.07 -4.31
CA ALA A 144 -6.83 0.99 -5.62
C ALA A 144 -6.52 2.41 -6.12
N ASN A 145 -5.28 2.66 -6.53
CA ASN A 145 -4.81 3.95 -7.05
C ASN A 145 -4.44 3.82 -8.53
N ALA A 146 -5.42 3.97 -9.40
CA ALA A 146 -5.28 3.85 -10.84
C ALA A 146 -4.72 5.16 -11.46
N GLY A 147 -3.40 5.31 -11.45
CA GLY A 147 -2.70 6.47 -12.00
C GLY A 147 -2.87 7.79 -11.23
N GLY A 148 -3.62 7.77 -10.12
CA GLY A 148 -3.90 8.94 -9.30
C GLY A 148 -2.82 9.24 -8.25
N ARG A 149 -3.14 10.11 -7.33
CA ARG A 149 -2.28 10.43 -6.17
C ARG A 149 -2.99 10.11 -4.87
N VAL A 150 -2.37 9.26 -4.06
CA VAL A 150 -2.83 8.93 -2.71
C VAL A 150 -1.83 9.43 -1.67
N THR A 151 -2.31 10.11 -0.64
CA THR A 151 -1.49 10.55 0.49
C THR A 151 -2.18 10.17 1.80
N LEU A 152 -1.50 9.39 2.63
CA LEU A 152 -1.91 9.03 3.98
C LEU A 152 -1.04 9.76 4.98
N ILE A 153 -1.65 10.47 5.93
CA ILE A 153 -0.97 11.16 7.04
C ILE A 153 -1.65 10.75 8.34
N ASP A 154 -0.87 10.24 9.29
CA ASP A 154 -1.36 9.77 10.58
C ASP A 154 -2.60 8.83 10.41
N SER A 155 -2.59 7.98 9.35
CA SER A 155 -3.75 7.21 8.89
C SER A 155 -3.45 5.70 8.83
N GLU A 156 -4.51 4.89 8.75
CA GLU A 156 -4.39 3.44 8.85
C GLU A 156 -5.12 2.74 7.70
N VAL A 157 -4.46 1.70 7.12
CA VAL A 157 -5.07 0.76 6.16
C VAL A 157 -4.95 -0.63 6.75
N LEU A 158 -6.09 -1.19 7.21
CA LEU A 158 -6.08 -2.35 8.10
C LEU A 158 -7.00 -3.46 7.61
N THR A 159 -6.53 -4.70 7.66
CA THR A 159 -7.37 -5.90 7.50
C THR A 159 -8.24 -5.88 6.22
N ASN A 160 -7.70 -5.34 5.14
CA ASN A 160 -8.34 -5.40 3.84
C ASN A 160 -7.86 -6.63 3.07
N VAL A 161 -8.62 -7.05 2.09
CA VAL A 161 -8.35 -8.29 1.34
C VAL A 161 -8.54 -8.05 -0.14
N ALA A 162 -7.51 -8.38 -0.92
CA ALA A 162 -7.58 -8.53 -2.35
C ALA A 162 -7.62 -10.02 -2.69
N THR A 163 -8.59 -10.45 -3.49
CA THR A 163 -8.78 -11.86 -3.83
C THR A 163 -8.75 -12.05 -5.33
N SER A 164 -8.02 -13.04 -5.80
CA SER A 164 -8.05 -13.41 -7.21
C SER A 164 -9.31 -14.25 -7.51
N THR A 165 -10.07 -13.81 -8.50
CA THR A 165 -11.17 -14.59 -9.09
C THR A 165 -10.85 -15.03 -10.53
N THR A 166 -9.72 -14.58 -11.06
CA THR A 166 -9.20 -14.85 -12.40
C THR A 166 -7.71 -15.22 -12.29
N GLU A 167 -7.03 -15.49 -13.39
CA GLU A 167 -5.57 -15.73 -13.39
C GLU A 167 -4.75 -14.43 -13.20
N GLU A 168 -5.43 -13.27 -13.17
CA GLU A 168 -4.83 -11.95 -13.00
C GLU A 168 -5.62 -11.20 -11.92
N GLY A 169 -4.92 -10.54 -11.00
CA GLY A 169 -5.50 -9.74 -9.92
C GLY A 169 -5.44 -10.43 -8.56
N GLY A 170 -5.82 -9.70 -7.54
CA GLY A 170 -5.71 -10.10 -6.15
C GLY A 170 -4.46 -9.56 -5.48
N ASP A 171 -3.92 -8.47 -6.04
CA ASP A 171 -2.70 -7.80 -5.60
C ASP A 171 -3.01 -6.60 -4.70
N GLY A 172 -2.00 -6.20 -3.92
CA GLY A 172 -2.18 -5.05 -3.04
C GLY A 172 -3.29 -5.24 -2.01
N GLY A 173 -3.17 -6.22 -1.11
CA GLY A 173 -4.22 -6.51 -0.13
C GLY A 173 -4.71 -5.28 0.64
N GLY A 174 -3.79 -4.38 1.00
CA GLY A 174 -4.11 -3.06 1.54
C GLY A 174 -4.32 -2.01 0.46
N ILE A 175 -3.30 -1.82 -0.38
CA ILE A 175 -3.24 -0.76 -1.40
C ILE A 175 -2.58 -1.31 -2.66
N SER A 176 -3.20 -1.14 -3.82
CA SER A 176 -2.55 -1.22 -5.13
C SER A 176 -2.25 0.20 -5.63
N ASN A 177 -1.04 0.40 -6.15
CA ASN A 177 -0.58 1.65 -6.74
C ASN A 177 -0.06 1.38 -8.15
N ASP A 178 -0.95 1.50 -9.11
CA ASP A 178 -0.72 1.16 -10.50
C ASP A 178 0.32 2.08 -11.18
N GLU A 179 0.69 1.78 -12.42
CA GLU A 179 1.54 2.62 -13.25
C GLU A 179 1.11 4.10 -13.22
N GLU A 180 2.06 5.02 -13.25
CA GLU A 180 1.84 6.48 -13.10
C GLU A 180 1.27 6.91 -11.74
N GLY A 181 0.80 5.99 -10.89
CA GLY A 181 0.29 6.25 -9.56
C GLY A 181 1.36 6.78 -8.61
N THR A 182 0.96 7.68 -7.72
CA THR A 182 1.84 8.17 -6.64
C THR A 182 1.22 7.88 -5.29
N LEU A 183 1.89 7.08 -4.47
CA LEU A 183 1.48 6.75 -3.10
C LEU A 183 2.46 7.30 -2.07
N THR A 184 1.98 8.06 -1.12
CA THR A 184 2.80 8.58 -0.01
C THR A 184 2.17 8.24 1.33
N LEU A 185 2.94 7.55 2.17
CA LEU A 185 2.60 7.26 3.56
C LEU A 185 3.49 8.08 4.49
N ARG A 186 2.88 8.80 5.42
CA ARG A 186 3.59 9.53 6.47
C ARG A 186 2.98 9.22 7.84
N LYS A 187 3.77 8.71 8.76
CA LYS A 187 3.34 8.32 10.11
C LYS A 187 2.09 7.42 10.09
N SER A 188 2.00 6.60 9.08
CA SER A 188 0.81 5.79 8.81
C SER A 188 1.09 4.30 9.02
N THR A 189 0.02 3.53 9.16
CA THR A 189 0.12 2.08 9.38
C THR A 189 -0.61 1.33 8.28
N VAL A 190 0.06 0.34 7.69
CA VAL A 190 -0.55 -0.65 6.78
C VAL A 190 -0.39 -2.01 7.45
N ALA A 191 -1.50 -2.61 7.93
CA ALA A 191 -1.38 -3.77 8.78
C ALA A 191 -2.49 -4.82 8.61
N GLY A 192 -2.10 -6.08 8.67
CA GLY A 192 -3.02 -7.21 8.63
C GLY A 192 -3.79 -7.32 7.32
N ASN A 193 -3.29 -6.73 6.24
CA ASN A 193 -3.90 -6.85 4.92
C ASN A 193 -3.44 -8.14 4.24
N THR A 194 -4.27 -8.66 3.37
CA THR A 194 -4.02 -9.94 2.70
C THR A 194 -4.27 -9.80 1.20
N ALA A 195 -3.30 -10.19 0.40
CA ALA A 195 -3.41 -10.43 -1.02
C ALA A 195 -3.42 -11.93 -1.29
N ASP A 196 -4.20 -12.38 -2.25
CA ASP A 196 -4.09 -13.77 -2.71
C ASP A 196 -2.79 -13.96 -3.50
N GLU A 197 -2.35 -12.91 -4.24
CA GLU A 197 -1.09 -12.92 -4.98
C GLU A 197 -0.08 -11.94 -4.40
N ASP A 198 0.34 -10.89 -5.08
CA ASP A 198 1.48 -10.06 -4.73
C ASP A 198 1.09 -8.86 -3.82
N GLY A 199 2.07 -8.34 -3.10
CA GLY A 199 1.87 -7.12 -2.32
C GLY A 199 0.84 -7.23 -1.20
N GLY A 200 1.06 -8.12 -0.21
CA GLY A 200 0.11 -8.30 0.90
C GLY A 200 -0.33 -6.99 1.56
N GLY A 201 0.60 -6.08 1.79
CA GLY A 201 0.32 -4.71 2.24
C GLY A 201 0.11 -3.74 1.10
N ILE A 202 1.09 -3.66 0.21
CA ILE A 202 1.15 -2.72 -0.92
C ILE A 202 1.74 -3.41 -2.13
N GLU A 203 1.07 -3.35 -3.24
CA GLU A 203 1.64 -3.52 -4.57
C GLU A 203 1.98 -2.14 -5.14
N ASN A 204 3.15 -2.00 -5.76
CA ASN A 204 3.61 -0.73 -6.31
C ASN A 204 4.22 -0.89 -7.71
N GLU A 205 3.49 -0.50 -8.72
CA GLU A 205 3.92 -0.35 -10.10
C GLU A 205 4.28 1.11 -10.46
N GLY A 206 4.04 2.05 -9.54
CA GLY A 206 4.31 3.46 -9.71
C GLY A 206 5.35 3.99 -8.71
N THR A 207 5.10 5.17 -8.16
CA THR A 207 6.02 5.80 -7.20
C THR A 207 5.49 5.69 -5.78
N LEU A 208 6.25 5.02 -4.90
CA LEU A 208 5.96 4.84 -3.49
C LEU A 208 6.93 5.61 -2.60
N THR A 209 6.40 6.34 -1.63
CA THR A 209 7.18 6.94 -0.53
C THR A 209 6.60 6.54 0.82
N VAL A 210 7.41 5.94 1.68
CA VAL A 210 7.04 5.49 3.03
C VAL A 210 7.93 6.20 4.06
N GLU A 211 7.37 7.10 4.85
CA GLU A 211 8.10 7.88 5.85
C GLU A 211 7.49 7.70 7.25
N HIS A 212 8.34 7.41 8.25
CA HIS A 212 7.95 7.28 9.67
C HIS A 212 6.76 6.33 9.88
N SER A 213 6.63 5.30 9.04
CA SER A 213 5.45 4.46 8.95
C SER A 213 5.74 3.01 9.34
N LEU A 214 4.67 2.25 9.59
CA LEU A 214 4.73 0.86 10.00
C LEU A 214 3.94 -0.01 9.00
N LEU A 215 4.59 -1.02 8.43
CA LEU A 215 3.97 -2.06 7.64
C LEU A 215 4.14 -3.38 8.38
N THR A 216 3.05 -3.98 8.85
CA THR A 216 3.18 -5.15 9.73
C THR A 216 2.06 -6.17 9.54
N ASN A 217 2.40 -7.45 9.70
CA ASN A 217 1.44 -8.55 9.62
C ASN A 217 0.63 -8.56 8.31
N ASN A 218 1.23 -8.10 7.20
CA ASN A 218 0.62 -8.22 5.89
C ASN A 218 1.03 -9.54 5.25
N GLU A 219 0.15 -10.10 4.42
CA GLU A 219 0.27 -11.45 3.87
C GLU A 219 0.00 -11.46 2.35
N ALA A 220 1.00 -11.88 1.56
CA ALA A 220 0.85 -12.28 0.16
C ALA A 220 0.84 -13.80 0.11
N ARG A 221 -0.35 -14.42 -0.10
CA ARG A 221 -0.53 -15.85 0.14
C ARG A 221 0.24 -16.74 -0.81
N ASP A 222 0.07 -16.51 -2.09
CA ASP A 222 0.67 -17.33 -3.14
C ASP A 222 1.74 -16.56 -3.93
N GLY A 223 2.00 -15.30 -3.56
CA GLY A 223 2.86 -14.36 -4.26
C GLY A 223 4.03 -13.82 -3.45
N ASN A 224 4.50 -12.66 -3.89
CA ASN A 224 5.70 -11.96 -3.44
C ASN A 224 5.35 -10.72 -2.61
N GLY A 225 6.36 -10.17 -1.91
CA GLY A 225 6.20 -8.89 -1.25
C GLY A 225 5.17 -8.88 -0.11
N GLY A 226 5.44 -9.59 0.99
CA GLY A 226 4.50 -9.65 2.11
C GLY A 226 4.06 -8.27 2.61
N ALA A 227 5.00 -7.32 2.79
CA ALA A 227 4.63 -5.93 3.06
C ALA A 227 4.51 -5.11 1.79
N ILE A 228 5.48 -5.22 0.87
CA ILE A 228 5.54 -4.45 -0.38
C ILE A 228 6.04 -5.35 -1.51
N ASP A 229 5.30 -5.43 -2.58
CA ASP A 229 5.81 -5.80 -3.89
C ASP A 229 6.12 -4.53 -4.68
N ASN A 230 7.37 -4.36 -5.15
CA ASN A 230 7.82 -3.14 -5.81
C ASN A 230 8.34 -3.43 -7.22
N LEU A 231 7.59 -3.03 -8.21
CA LEU A 231 7.93 -3.22 -9.63
C LEU A 231 8.54 -1.97 -10.28
N ASP A 232 8.38 -0.77 -9.65
CA ASP A 232 9.00 0.49 -10.13
C ASP A 232 9.79 1.17 -9.01
N SER A 233 9.34 2.25 -8.42
CA SER A 233 10.14 3.07 -7.50
C SER A 233 9.59 3.11 -6.08
N ALA A 234 10.39 2.65 -5.11
CA ALA A 234 10.07 2.72 -3.69
C ALA A 234 11.15 3.41 -2.87
N THR A 235 10.76 4.42 -2.11
CA THR A 235 11.60 5.12 -1.14
C THR A 235 11.05 4.92 0.27
N ILE A 236 11.85 4.31 1.16
CA ILE A 236 11.46 3.98 2.54
C ILE A 236 12.40 4.67 3.51
N ARG A 237 11.87 5.54 4.38
CA ARG A 237 12.67 6.30 5.35
C ARG A 237 12.08 6.24 6.75
N TYR A 238 12.95 6.02 7.76
CA TYR A 238 12.56 6.03 9.17
C TYR A 238 11.40 5.10 9.49
N SER A 239 11.27 4.00 8.74
CA SER A 239 10.08 3.14 8.73
C SER A 239 10.41 1.71 9.17
N LYS A 240 9.37 0.95 9.49
CA LYS A 240 9.51 -0.44 9.91
C LYS A 240 8.61 -1.34 9.08
N LEU A 241 9.19 -2.40 8.54
CA LEU A 241 8.49 -3.48 7.87
C LEU A 241 8.76 -4.74 8.69
N ILE A 242 7.78 -5.16 9.47
CA ILE A 242 7.99 -6.23 10.45
C ILE A 242 6.86 -7.26 10.43
N GLU A 243 7.22 -8.54 10.65
CA GLU A 243 6.23 -9.63 10.78
C GLU A 243 5.34 -9.79 9.54
N ASN A 244 5.84 -9.48 8.33
CA ASN A 244 5.10 -9.71 7.08
C ASN A 244 5.46 -11.06 6.48
N TRP A 245 4.55 -11.63 5.71
CA TRP A 245 4.73 -12.93 5.11
C TRP A 245 4.40 -12.93 3.62
N ALA A 246 5.28 -13.56 2.84
CA ALA A 246 5.08 -13.88 1.44
C ALA A 246 5.15 -15.39 1.22
N GLY A 247 4.22 -15.92 0.45
CA GLY A 247 4.21 -17.33 0.06
C GLY A 247 5.42 -17.69 -0.79
N GLN A 248 5.90 -16.75 -1.59
CA GLN A 248 7.07 -16.92 -2.44
C GLN A 248 8.25 -16.09 -1.94
N GLN A 249 8.50 -14.91 -2.46
CA GLN A 249 9.72 -14.14 -2.25
C GLN A 249 9.46 -12.80 -1.54
N GLY A 250 10.49 -12.29 -0.85
CA GLY A 250 10.41 -10.96 -0.27
C GLY A 250 9.40 -10.83 0.86
N GLY A 251 9.59 -11.55 1.97
CA GLY A 251 8.65 -11.46 3.10
C GLY A 251 8.39 -10.04 3.58
N GLY A 252 9.42 -9.19 3.62
CA GLY A 252 9.27 -7.75 3.82
C GLY A 252 9.02 -7.02 2.51
N VAL A 253 9.98 -7.08 1.59
CA VAL A 253 9.91 -6.43 0.28
C VAL A 253 10.38 -7.38 -0.81
N ASN A 254 9.60 -7.51 -1.86
CA ASN A 254 10.08 -7.95 -3.15
C ASN A 254 10.38 -6.71 -4.00
N ASN A 255 11.57 -6.63 -4.59
CA ASN A 255 11.97 -5.59 -5.53
C ASN A 255 12.24 -6.24 -6.87
N GLY A 256 11.28 -6.19 -7.76
CA GLY A 256 11.29 -6.85 -9.05
C GLY A 256 12.40 -6.36 -10.00
N GLU A 257 12.49 -6.93 -11.20
CA GLU A 257 13.61 -6.72 -12.14
C GLU A 257 13.81 -5.25 -12.53
N ASN A 258 12.72 -4.49 -12.69
CA ASN A 258 12.78 -3.06 -13.00
C ASN A 258 12.74 -2.18 -11.74
N GLY A 259 12.54 -2.81 -10.58
CA GLY A 259 12.34 -2.14 -9.32
C GLY A 259 13.57 -1.39 -8.81
N THR A 260 13.33 -0.21 -8.26
CA THR A 260 14.33 0.58 -7.53
C THR A 260 13.88 0.76 -6.10
N LEU A 261 14.66 0.25 -5.15
CA LEU A 261 14.40 0.36 -3.71
C LEU A 261 15.47 1.22 -3.03
N GLU A 262 15.08 2.33 -2.46
CA GLU A 262 15.92 3.15 -1.58
C GLU A 262 15.41 3.09 -0.14
N ALA A 263 16.18 2.52 0.78
CA ALA A 263 15.81 2.46 2.19
C ALA A 263 16.85 3.19 3.07
N THR A 264 16.39 4.14 3.88
CA THR A 264 17.26 4.89 4.79
C THR A 264 16.71 4.85 6.21
N GLU A 265 17.59 4.56 7.18
CA GLU A 265 17.27 4.53 8.62
C GLU A 265 16.02 3.68 8.93
N SER A 266 15.85 2.58 8.18
CA SER A 266 14.67 1.73 8.22
C SER A 266 15.00 0.31 8.71
N THR A 267 13.98 -0.40 9.18
CA THR A 267 14.14 -1.74 9.75
C THR A 267 13.24 -2.74 9.02
N PHE A 268 13.83 -3.83 8.55
CA PHE A 268 13.19 -4.99 7.96
C PHE A 268 13.41 -6.17 8.91
N ALA A 269 12.41 -6.53 9.70
CA ALA A 269 12.62 -7.50 10.77
C ALA A 269 11.50 -8.54 10.88
N GLU A 270 11.86 -9.74 11.27
CA GLU A 270 10.90 -10.82 11.58
C GLU A 270 9.96 -11.15 10.40
N ASN A 271 10.34 -10.73 9.17
CA ASN A 271 9.60 -11.06 7.97
C ASN A 271 9.94 -12.48 7.50
N ARG A 272 9.01 -13.10 6.78
CA ARG A 272 9.15 -14.48 6.35
C ARG A 272 8.74 -14.63 4.89
N ALA A 273 9.59 -15.33 4.11
CA ALA A 273 9.28 -15.80 2.76
C ALA A 273 9.20 -17.33 2.72
N GLY A 274 8.26 -17.85 1.95
CA GLY A 274 8.17 -19.30 1.67
C GLY A 274 9.36 -19.81 0.87
N ASN A 275 9.87 -18.98 -0.05
CA ASN A 275 11.05 -19.26 -0.85
C ASN A 275 12.21 -18.37 -0.41
N ASP A 276 12.50 -17.29 -1.12
CA ASP A 276 13.73 -16.54 -1.00
C ASP A 276 13.53 -15.12 -0.45
N GLY A 277 14.59 -14.54 0.13
CA GLY A 277 14.56 -13.17 0.57
C GLY A 277 13.59 -12.92 1.73
N GLY A 278 13.83 -13.55 2.89
CA GLY A 278 12.94 -13.41 4.05
C GLY A 278 12.67 -11.96 4.44
N GLY A 279 13.70 -11.11 4.43
CA GLY A 279 13.55 -9.67 4.59
C GLY A 279 13.29 -8.96 3.27
N ILE A 280 14.20 -9.16 2.31
CA ILE A 280 14.17 -8.50 1.00
C ILE A 280 14.57 -9.50 -0.08
N ASN A 281 13.78 -9.63 -1.12
CA ASN A 281 14.19 -10.16 -2.40
C ASN A 281 14.51 -9.01 -3.34
N ASN A 282 15.65 -9.04 -4.03
CA ASN A 282 16.04 -8.00 -4.97
C ASN A 282 16.45 -8.60 -6.31
N ALA A 283 15.69 -8.32 -7.33
CA ALA A 283 15.99 -8.63 -8.72
C ALA A 283 16.41 -7.37 -9.52
N GLY A 284 16.13 -6.19 -9.00
CA GLY A 284 16.45 -4.88 -9.58
C GLY A 284 17.62 -4.16 -8.89
N THR A 285 17.42 -2.91 -8.54
CA THR A 285 18.41 -2.09 -7.83
C THR A 285 17.94 -1.76 -6.43
N ALA A 286 18.70 -2.14 -5.40
CA ALA A 286 18.40 -1.82 -4.02
C ALA A 286 19.59 -1.12 -3.32
N THR A 287 19.28 -0.03 -2.62
CA THR A 287 20.24 0.69 -1.76
C THR A 287 19.68 0.84 -0.37
N LEU A 288 20.38 0.26 0.61
CA LEU A 288 20.04 0.40 2.03
C LEU A 288 21.12 1.22 2.74
N SER A 289 20.74 2.33 3.35
CA SER A 289 21.63 3.19 4.12
C SER A 289 21.20 3.28 5.58
N LYS A 290 22.14 3.08 6.51
CA LYS A 290 21.92 3.14 7.97
C LYS A 290 20.73 2.29 8.45
N SER A 291 20.46 1.22 7.73
CA SER A 291 19.27 0.39 7.93
C SER A 291 19.60 -0.93 8.63
N LYS A 292 18.56 -1.69 8.95
CA LYS A 292 18.69 -3.01 9.58
C LYS A 292 17.85 -4.04 8.85
N VAL A 293 18.44 -5.20 8.62
CA VAL A 293 17.75 -6.40 8.12
C VAL A 293 18.00 -7.51 9.14
N GLU A 294 17.04 -7.76 10.02
CA GLU A 294 17.31 -8.61 11.19
C GLU A 294 16.20 -9.62 11.48
N SER A 295 16.59 -10.81 11.87
CA SER A 295 15.67 -11.89 12.30
C SER A 295 14.66 -12.34 11.25
N ASN A 296 14.95 -12.14 9.97
CA ASN A 296 14.09 -12.59 8.87
C ASN A 296 14.34 -14.06 8.52
N GLN A 297 13.37 -14.72 7.92
CA GLN A 297 13.44 -16.12 7.58
C GLN A 297 13.02 -16.40 6.13
N ALA A 298 13.86 -17.14 5.39
CA ALA A 298 13.55 -17.66 4.06
C ALA A 298 13.46 -19.21 4.09
N GLY A 299 12.52 -19.73 3.33
CA GLY A 299 12.36 -21.18 3.15
C GLY A 299 13.47 -21.80 2.31
N HIS A 300 14.16 -21.00 1.46
CA HIS A 300 15.32 -21.44 0.68
C HIS A 300 16.53 -20.55 0.95
N ASP A 301 16.73 -19.48 0.19
CA ASP A 301 17.95 -18.70 0.18
C ASP A 301 17.73 -17.24 0.64
N GLY A 302 18.81 -16.57 1.08
CA GLY A 302 18.76 -15.17 1.43
C GLY A 302 17.80 -14.87 2.60
N GLY A 303 18.07 -15.44 3.78
CA GLY A 303 17.22 -15.23 4.95
C GLY A 303 16.97 -13.75 5.26
N GLY A 304 18.01 -12.91 5.16
CA GLY A 304 17.91 -11.47 5.20
C GLY A 304 17.59 -10.87 3.84
N ILE A 305 18.51 -11.08 2.88
CA ILE A 305 18.44 -10.52 1.53
C ILE A 305 18.79 -11.60 0.51
N ASN A 306 17.94 -11.80 -0.48
CA ASN A 306 18.26 -12.51 -1.70
C ASN A 306 18.51 -11.48 -2.81
N ASN A 307 19.65 -11.57 -3.50
CA ASN A 307 20.05 -10.63 -4.56
C ASN A 307 20.35 -11.43 -5.83
N VAL A 308 19.34 -11.67 -6.64
CA VAL A 308 19.40 -12.61 -7.78
C VAL A 308 18.60 -12.04 -8.94
N ALA A 309 19.22 -12.01 -10.13
CA ALA A 309 18.52 -11.63 -11.35
C ALA A 309 17.46 -12.67 -11.73
N GLU A 310 16.27 -12.22 -12.04
CA GLU A 310 15.18 -13.09 -12.51
C GLU A 310 15.40 -13.53 -13.96
N THR A 311 15.99 -12.67 -14.77
CA THR A 311 16.26 -12.95 -16.17
C THR A 311 17.77 -12.98 -16.47
N ALA A 312 18.15 -13.80 -17.44
CA ALA A 312 19.54 -13.89 -17.88
C ALA A 312 20.02 -12.57 -18.51
N GLY A 313 20.95 -11.91 -17.85
CA GLY A 313 21.50 -10.61 -18.29
C GLY A 313 20.87 -9.39 -17.64
N GLY A 314 19.93 -9.59 -16.72
CA GLY A 314 19.39 -8.53 -15.85
C GLY A 314 20.49 -7.90 -15.00
N VAL A 315 20.37 -6.60 -14.71
CA VAL A 315 21.35 -5.86 -13.88
C VAL A 315 20.80 -5.78 -12.46
N THR A 316 21.24 -6.72 -11.63
CA THR A 316 20.84 -6.76 -10.22
C THR A 316 21.93 -6.17 -9.34
N GLN A 317 21.59 -5.15 -8.57
CA GLN A 317 22.54 -4.44 -7.70
C GLN A 317 22.00 -4.27 -6.29
N LEU A 318 22.83 -4.60 -5.31
CA LEU A 318 22.58 -4.36 -3.90
C LEU A 318 23.72 -3.51 -3.32
N THR A 319 23.38 -2.34 -2.80
CA THR A 319 24.33 -1.49 -2.07
C THR A 319 23.90 -1.37 -0.60
N LEU A 320 24.79 -1.73 0.32
CA LEU A 320 24.58 -1.56 1.74
C LEU A 320 25.59 -0.55 2.31
N GLU A 321 25.11 0.53 2.88
CA GLU A 321 25.91 1.59 3.52
C GLU A 321 25.57 1.71 5.00
N HIS A 322 26.56 1.59 5.89
CA HIS A 322 26.35 1.66 7.34
C HIS A 322 25.17 0.77 7.82
N THR A 323 24.90 -0.32 7.13
CA THR A 323 23.74 -1.18 7.33
C THR A 323 24.12 -2.47 8.05
N THR A 324 23.22 -2.99 8.88
CA THR A 324 23.43 -4.25 9.59
C THR A 324 22.47 -5.32 9.09
N VAL A 325 23.01 -6.48 8.68
CA VAL A 325 22.24 -7.68 8.32
C VAL A 325 22.58 -8.77 9.35
N ALA A 326 21.65 -9.07 10.26
CA ALA A 326 21.98 -9.89 11.42
C ALA A 326 20.86 -10.83 11.87
N GLY A 327 21.26 -12.04 12.31
CA GLY A 327 20.33 -12.98 12.91
C GLY A 327 19.30 -13.58 11.97
N ASN A 328 19.48 -13.41 10.67
CA ASN A 328 18.58 -13.93 9.66
C ASN A 328 18.84 -15.42 9.40
N ARG A 329 17.86 -16.13 8.90
CA ARG A 329 17.92 -17.57 8.66
C ARG A 329 17.39 -17.94 7.27
N ALA A 330 18.16 -18.71 6.53
CA ALA A 330 17.74 -19.41 5.33
C ALA A 330 17.79 -20.92 5.55
N ALA A 331 17.00 -21.67 4.81
CA ALA A 331 17.07 -23.13 4.88
C ALA A 331 18.30 -23.68 4.13
N ASN A 332 18.69 -23.07 3.01
CA ASN A 332 19.80 -23.55 2.18
C ASN A 332 21.07 -22.72 2.33
N ALA A 333 21.08 -21.49 1.79
CA ALA A 333 22.30 -20.70 1.70
C ALA A 333 22.07 -19.20 1.99
N GLY A 334 23.16 -18.49 2.33
CA GLY A 334 23.11 -17.03 2.52
C GLY A 334 22.09 -16.59 3.56
N GLY A 335 22.20 -17.09 4.79
CA GLY A 335 21.28 -16.67 5.85
C GLY A 335 21.21 -15.17 6.00
N GLY A 336 22.32 -14.45 5.80
CA GLY A 336 22.32 -12.99 5.72
C GLY A 336 22.01 -12.49 4.31
N ILE A 337 22.93 -12.80 3.37
CA ILE A 337 22.83 -12.39 1.96
C ILE A 337 23.10 -13.60 1.08
N ASN A 338 22.21 -13.90 0.17
CA ASN A 338 22.48 -14.74 -0.99
C ASN A 338 22.69 -13.83 -2.22
N ASN A 339 23.81 -14.01 -2.94
CA ASN A 339 24.11 -13.26 -4.16
C ASN A 339 24.25 -14.20 -5.34
N GLY A 340 23.29 -14.15 -6.24
CA GLY A 340 23.24 -14.99 -7.43
C GLY A 340 24.33 -14.68 -8.46
N GLU A 341 24.42 -15.52 -9.47
CA GLU A 341 25.37 -15.35 -10.56
C GLU A 341 25.05 -14.07 -11.36
N GLY A 342 26.05 -13.25 -11.61
CA GLY A 342 25.91 -11.99 -12.34
C GLY A 342 25.42 -10.80 -11.52
N ALA A 343 24.85 -11.03 -10.36
CA ALA A 343 24.40 -9.98 -9.47
C ALA A 343 25.56 -9.34 -8.68
N VAL A 344 25.45 -8.07 -8.36
CA VAL A 344 26.51 -7.28 -7.72
C VAL A 344 26.11 -6.84 -6.32
N VAL A 345 27.00 -7.07 -5.34
CA VAL A 345 26.86 -6.54 -3.98
C VAL A 345 27.99 -5.58 -3.66
N THR A 346 27.64 -4.40 -3.15
CA THR A 346 28.60 -3.42 -2.63
C THR A 346 28.35 -3.19 -1.14
N LEU A 347 29.37 -3.42 -0.31
CA LEU A 347 29.33 -3.18 1.13
C LEU A 347 30.20 -1.96 1.49
N ARG A 348 29.64 -0.98 2.18
CA ARG A 348 30.33 0.19 2.74
C ARG A 348 30.02 0.30 4.23
N ASP A 349 31.03 0.10 5.06
CA ASP A 349 30.90 0.19 6.53
C ASP A 349 29.71 -0.61 7.10
N SER A 350 29.35 -1.73 6.45
CA SER A 350 28.19 -2.55 6.78
C SER A 350 28.62 -3.84 7.49
N LYS A 351 27.72 -4.43 8.26
CA LYS A 351 27.99 -5.62 9.07
C LYS A 351 27.02 -6.74 8.71
N ILE A 352 27.56 -7.90 8.31
CA ILE A 352 26.79 -9.10 8.04
C ILE A 352 27.20 -10.16 9.07
N ILE A 353 26.39 -10.40 10.08
CA ILE A 353 26.81 -11.19 11.26
C ILE A 353 25.71 -12.08 11.80
N LYS A 354 26.11 -13.23 12.37
CA LYS A 354 25.21 -14.13 13.10
C LYS A 354 24.03 -14.66 12.28
N ASN A 355 24.17 -14.74 10.98
CA ASN A 355 23.14 -15.31 10.11
C ASN A 355 23.38 -16.82 9.92
N LEU A 356 22.34 -17.59 9.67
CA LEU A 356 22.37 -19.02 9.53
C LEU A 356 21.79 -19.47 8.18
N PRO A 357 22.37 -20.47 7.49
CA PRO A 357 23.52 -21.28 7.88
C PRO A 357 24.88 -20.55 7.74
N THR A 358 24.94 -19.51 6.89
CA THR A 358 26.14 -18.70 6.64
C THR A 358 25.78 -17.22 6.61
N ASN A 359 26.76 -16.34 6.84
CA ASN A 359 26.50 -14.90 6.69
C ASN A 359 26.17 -14.54 5.23
N CYS A 360 26.95 -15.11 4.29
CA CYS A 360 26.74 -14.85 2.87
C CYS A 360 26.89 -16.13 2.05
N ALA A 361 26.30 -16.15 0.86
CA ALA A 361 26.52 -17.09 -0.21
C ALA A 361 26.73 -16.35 -1.53
N GLY A 362 27.45 -16.96 -2.49
CA GLY A 362 27.85 -16.29 -3.72
C GLY A 362 28.99 -15.29 -3.51
N THR A 363 29.20 -14.40 -4.48
CA THR A 363 30.28 -13.40 -4.42
C THR A 363 29.82 -12.17 -3.69
N VAL A 364 30.15 -12.05 -2.40
CA VAL A 364 29.86 -10.87 -1.57
C VAL A 364 31.17 -10.31 -1.01
N PRO A 365 31.77 -9.28 -1.63
CA PRO A 365 33.06 -8.73 -1.20
C PRO A 365 33.00 -8.21 0.25
N GLY A 366 33.95 -8.70 1.08
CA GLY A 366 34.03 -8.28 2.50
C GLY A 366 33.07 -9.02 3.45
N CYS A 367 32.34 -10.02 2.98
CA CYS A 367 31.57 -10.91 3.83
C CYS A 367 32.35 -12.22 4.09
N SER A 368 32.37 -12.68 5.35
CA SER A 368 33.03 -13.92 5.79
C SER A 368 32.11 -14.75 6.69
#